data_0718d420c2a48a3602feb58a50d60480
#
_entry.id   0718d420c2a48a3602feb58a50d60480
#
_cell.length_a   1.000
_cell.length_b   1.000
_cell.length_c   1.000
_cell.angle_alpha   90.00
_cell.angle_beta   90.00
_cell.angle_gamma   90.00
#
_symmetry.space_group_name_H-M   'P 1'
#
loop_
_entity.id
_entity.type
_entity.pdbx_description
1 polymer ?
#
loop_
_entity_poly.entity_id
_entity_poly.type
_entity_poly.pdbx_seq_one_letter_code
_entity_poly.pdbx_strand_id
1 'polypeptide(L)'
;MDKSDPENTPIREFMQTDFSRVHQETPVAEIYRSLTGRGCDDIIVCDEDDRFLGIITRMDLLSAITPGMGIRSRRKMGCLECIHKSAALHARDLMTRSHVTVPASATVAETLQAMEKNRHPDVIVVDDDGIAVGLVEMCDIIAFLVREGEI
;
A
#
# COMPACT_ATOMS: atom_id res chain seq x y z
N MET A 1 -34.87 1.38 -15.82
CA MET A 1 -33.40 1.25 -15.89
C MET A 1 -32.86 1.43 -14.50
N ASP A 2 -32.57 0.32 -13.84
CA ASP A 2 -31.91 0.38 -12.54
C ASP A 2 -30.53 0.98 -12.74
N LYS A 3 -30.33 2.19 -12.28
CA LYS A 3 -28.98 2.65 -11.97
C LYS A 3 -28.50 1.65 -10.93
N SER A 4 -27.53 0.83 -11.30
CA SER A 4 -26.89 -0.01 -10.31
C SER A 4 -26.48 0.88 -9.15
N ASP A 5 -26.90 0.50 -7.97
CA ASP A 5 -26.55 1.18 -6.74
C ASP A 5 -25.03 1.40 -6.72
N PRO A 6 -24.52 2.62 -6.50
CA PRO A 6 -23.07 2.88 -6.44
C PRO A 6 -22.31 1.95 -5.52
N GLU A 7 -22.93 1.50 -4.45
CA GLU A 7 -22.33 0.52 -3.53
C GLU A 7 -21.95 -0.79 -4.22
N ASN A 8 -22.64 -1.17 -5.29
CA ASN A 8 -22.41 -2.42 -6.02
C ASN A 8 -21.44 -2.27 -7.20
N THR A 9 -20.88 -1.09 -7.38
CA THR A 9 -19.90 -0.83 -8.45
C THR A 9 -18.60 -1.57 -8.14
N PRO A 10 -18.06 -2.35 -9.09
CA PRO A 10 -16.77 -3.00 -8.89
C PRO A 10 -15.65 -1.97 -8.81
N ILE A 11 -14.75 -2.14 -7.87
CA ILE A 11 -13.66 -1.18 -7.65
C ILE A 11 -12.67 -1.12 -8.80
N ARG A 12 -12.59 -2.14 -9.66
CA ARG A 12 -11.74 -2.12 -10.85
C ARG A 12 -12.04 -0.94 -11.78
N GLU A 13 -13.24 -0.37 -11.71
CA GLU A 13 -13.65 0.73 -12.57
C GLU A 13 -12.96 2.06 -12.22
N PHE A 14 -12.47 2.22 -10.98
CA PHE A 14 -11.81 3.46 -10.55
C PHE A 14 -10.55 3.24 -9.71
N MET A 15 -10.07 2.01 -9.56
CA MET A 15 -8.81 1.75 -8.87
C MET A 15 -7.64 2.44 -9.57
N GLN A 16 -6.65 2.83 -8.78
CA GLN A 16 -5.40 3.36 -9.30
C GLN A 16 -4.59 2.20 -9.89
N THR A 17 -4.12 2.33 -11.11
CA THR A 17 -3.26 1.35 -11.76
C THR A 17 -1.81 1.81 -11.91
N ASP A 18 -1.58 3.10 -11.71
CA ASP A 18 -0.24 3.71 -11.74
C ASP A 18 0.32 3.79 -10.31
N PHE A 19 0.77 2.66 -9.81
CA PHE A 19 1.39 2.55 -8.50
C PHE A 19 2.82 2.04 -8.62
N SER A 20 3.67 2.38 -7.65
CA SER A 20 5.04 1.91 -7.60
C SER A 20 5.10 0.46 -7.17
N ARG A 21 5.81 -0.35 -7.92
CA ARG A 21 6.02 -1.78 -7.65
C ARG A 21 7.50 -2.10 -7.64
N VAL A 22 7.94 -2.83 -6.64
CA VAL A 22 9.31 -3.36 -6.56
C VAL A 22 9.26 -4.84 -6.20
N HIS A 23 10.32 -5.56 -6.52
CA HIS A 23 10.48 -6.95 -6.11
C HIS A 23 11.10 -7.02 -4.71
N GLN A 24 10.87 -8.12 -4.02
CA GLN A 24 11.36 -8.32 -2.66
C GLN A 24 12.88 -8.21 -2.54
N GLU A 25 13.61 -8.50 -3.62
CA GLU A 25 15.07 -8.43 -3.64
C GLU A 25 15.60 -7.06 -4.10
N THR A 26 14.75 -6.10 -4.42
CA THR A 26 15.19 -4.76 -4.84
C THR A 26 15.98 -4.11 -3.70
N PRO A 27 17.20 -3.60 -3.99
CA PRO A 27 18.00 -2.92 -2.96
C PRO A 27 17.29 -1.67 -2.42
N VAL A 28 17.37 -1.47 -1.12
CA VAL A 28 16.77 -0.28 -0.46
C VAL A 28 17.30 1.02 -1.06
N ALA A 29 18.60 1.07 -1.39
CA ALA A 29 19.19 2.25 -2.03
C ALA A 29 18.51 2.62 -3.35
N GLU A 30 18.11 1.61 -4.14
CA GLU A 30 17.38 1.82 -5.40
C GLU A 30 15.97 2.35 -5.13
N ILE A 31 15.31 1.86 -4.08
CA ILE A 31 13.99 2.36 -3.67
C ILE A 31 14.07 3.85 -3.32
N TYR A 32 15.03 4.26 -2.52
CA TYR A 32 15.20 5.66 -2.16
C TYR A 32 15.45 6.55 -3.38
N ARG A 33 16.28 6.11 -4.31
CA ARG A 33 16.53 6.86 -5.54
C ARG A 33 15.29 7.05 -6.40
N SER A 34 14.41 6.05 -6.42
CA SER A 34 13.17 6.11 -7.20
C SER A 34 12.17 7.13 -6.67
N LEU A 35 12.27 7.50 -5.39
CA LEU A 35 11.35 8.43 -4.74
C LEU A 35 11.64 9.90 -5.08
N THR A 36 12.83 10.22 -5.58
CA THR A 36 13.26 11.60 -5.75
C THR A 36 12.47 12.42 -6.78
N GLY A 37 11.68 11.78 -7.61
CA GLY A 37 10.86 12.46 -8.63
C GLY A 37 9.37 12.28 -8.48
N ARG A 38 8.90 11.45 -7.54
CA ARG A 38 7.50 10.99 -7.50
C ARG A 38 6.79 11.26 -6.17
N GLY A 39 7.46 11.76 -5.18
CA GLY A 39 6.89 11.82 -3.83
C GLY A 39 6.96 10.47 -3.12
N CYS A 40 6.56 10.45 -1.85
CA CYS A 40 6.70 9.29 -0.98
C CYS A 40 5.38 8.52 -0.88
N ASP A 41 4.88 8.02 -2.00
CA ASP A 41 3.71 7.15 -2.02
C ASP A 41 4.06 5.73 -1.54
N ASP A 42 3.06 4.98 -1.12
CA ASP A 42 3.24 3.59 -0.75
C ASP A 42 3.75 2.77 -1.94
N ILE A 43 4.63 1.82 -1.66
CA ILE A 43 5.28 0.99 -2.67
C ILE A 43 4.82 -0.45 -2.47
N ILE A 44 4.31 -1.06 -3.52
CA ILE A 44 3.89 -2.46 -3.51
C ILE A 44 5.10 -3.34 -3.74
N VAL A 45 5.27 -4.34 -2.87
CA VAL A 45 6.36 -5.32 -2.96
C VAL A 45 5.78 -6.66 -3.43
N CYS A 46 6.41 -7.24 -4.43
CA CYS A 46 6.01 -8.54 -4.98
C CYS A 46 7.18 -9.53 -5.00
N ASP A 47 6.83 -10.81 -5.17
CA ASP A 47 7.81 -11.89 -5.31
C ASP A 47 8.30 -12.03 -6.77
N GLU A 48 9.08 -13.05 -7.04
CA GLU A 48 9.64 -13.32 -8.37
C GLU A 48 8.58 -13.60 -9.44
N ASP A 49 7.39 -14.06 -9.02
CA ASP A 49 6.26 -14.33 -9.90
C ASP A 49 5.28 -13.16 -9.96
N ASP A 50 5.68 -11.99 -9.48
CA ASP A 50 4.89 -10.75 -9.41
C ASP A 50 3.68 -10.83 -8.45
N ARG A 51 3.64 -11.83 -7.56
CA ARG A 51 2.60 -11.93 -6.54
C ARG A 51 2.82 -10.93 -5.43
N PHE A 52 1.73 -10.38 -4.95
CA PHE A 52 1.75 -9.42 -3.85
C PHE A 52 2.29 -10.05 -2.56
N LEU A 53 3.27 -9.41 -1.94
CA LEU A 53 3.84 -9.83 -0.66
C LEU A 53 3.58 -8.85 0.46
N GLY A 54 3.70 -7.58 0.20
CA GLY A 54 3.59 -6.56 1.21
C GLY A 54 3.72 -5.16 0.64
N ILE A 55 3.80 -4.20 1.53
CA ILE A 55 3.80 -2.79 1.18
C ILE A 55 4.89 -2.07 1.98
N ILE A 56 5.56 -1.12 1.36
CA ILE A 56 6.47 -0.20 2.03
C ILE A 56 5.75 1.13 2.17
N THR A 57 5.44 1.48 3.40
CA THR A 57 4.76 2.74 3.72
C THR A 57 5.77 3.86 3.98
N ARG A 58 5.27 5.10 4.02
CA ARG A 58 6.09 6.24 4.45
C ARG A 58 6.69 6.04 5.83
N MET A 59 5.95 5.40 6.73
CA MET A 59 6.46 5.12 8.08
C MET A 59 7.58 4.08 8.07
N ASP A 60 7.51 3.10 7.17
CA ASP A 60 8.58 2.14 6.98
C ASP A 60 9.86 2.83 6.50
N LEU A 61 9.73 3.75 5.53
CA LEU A 61 10.84 4.54 5.02
C LEU A 61 11.45 5.43 6.12
N LEU A 62 10.60 6.09 6.90
CA LEU A 62 11.05 6.92 8.02
C LEU A 62 11.81 6.10 9.06
N SER A 63 11.27 4.93 9.41
CA SER A 63 11.90 4.03 10.39
C SER A 63 13.28 3.57 9.93
N ALA A 64 13.46 3.38 8.63
CA ALA A 64 14.73 2.94 8.07
C ALA A 64 15.83 4.02 8.14
N ILE A 65 15.47 5.28 7.93
CA ILE A 65 16.47 6.36 7.91
C ILE A 65 16.71 7.02 9.28
N THR A 66 15.69 6.99 10.16
CA THR A 66 15.75 7.69 11.46
C THR A 66 17.00 7.36 12.28
N PRO A 67 17.45 6.13 12.44
CA PRO A 67 18.67 5.82 13.16
C PRO A 67 19.92 6.42 12.52
N GLY A 68 19.98 6.44 11.19
CA GLY A 68 21.11 6.99 10.44
C GLY A 68 21.21 8.51 10.51
N MET A 69 20.14 9.19 10.87
CA MET A 69 20.08 10.65 10.97
C MET A 69 20.50 11.20 12.34
N GLY A 70 21.08 10.38 13.20
CA GLY A 70 21.57 10.83 14.49
C GLY A 70 20.50 10.99 15.57
N ILE A 71 19.32 10.46 15.39
CA ILE A 71 18.23 10.51 16.39
C ILE A 71 18.45 9.40 17.42
N ARG A 72 19.54 9.50 18.15
CA ARG A 72 19.99 8.48 19.09
C ARG A 72 19.07 8.26 20.28
N SER A 73 18.33 9.28 20.69
CA SER A 73 17.40 9.17 21.79
C SER A 73 16.29 8.15 21.55
N ARG A 74 15.88 8.00 20.30
CA ARG A 74 14.84 7.01 19.94
C ARG A 74 15.36 5.58 20.01
N ARG A 75 16.63 5.35 19.69
CA ARG A 75 17.26 4.03 19.87
C ARG A 75 17.29 3.61 21.33
N LYS A 76 17.58 4.56 22.22
CA LYS A 76 17.60 4.31 23.66
C LYS A 76 16.24 3.97 24.22
N MET A 77 15.16 4.34 23.53
CA MET A 77 13.79 4.02 23.91
C MET A 77 13.34 2.63 23.45
N GLY A 78 14.23 1.83 22.84
CA GLY A 78 13.98 0.44 22.54
C GLY A 78 13.09 0.17 21.32
N CYS A 79 13.11 1.03 20.32
CA CYS A 79 12.42 0.77 19.06
C CYS A 79 13.13 -0.33 18.27
N LEU A 80 12.81 -1.59 18.57
CA LEU A 80 13.40 -2.74 17.88
C LEU A 80 13.09 -2.75 16.39
N GLU A 81 11.88 -2.36 16.02
CA GLU A 81 11.46 -2.28 14.63
C GLU A 81 12.28 -1.25 13.85
N CYS A 82 12.52 -0.07 14.43
CA CYS A 82 13.34 0.97 13.79
C CYS A 82 14.77 0.50 13.59
N ILE A 83 15.35 -0.19 14.56
CA ILE A 83 16.71 -0.75 14.48
C ILE A 83 16.76 -1.81 13.39
N HIS A 84 15.75 -2.69 13.34
CA HIS A 84 15.67 -3.75 12.34
C HIS A 84 15.60 -3.15 10.93
N LYS A 85 14.72 -2.18 10.69
CA LYS A 85 14.55 -1.55 9.38
C LYS A 85 15.75 -0.71 8.96
N SER A 86 16.49 -0.12 9.89
CA SER A 86 17.71 0.63 9.57
C SER A 86 18.84 -0.26 9.04
N ALA A 87 18.79 -1.56 9.33
CA ALA A 87 19.74 -2.55 8.79
C ALA A 87 19.23 -3.20 7.50
N ALA A 88 18.07 -2.77 6.98
CA ALA A 88 17.47 -3.34 5.79
C ALA A 88 18.33 -3.08 4.55
N LEU A 89 18.56 -4.13 3.76
CA LEU A 89 19.30 -4.07 2.50
C LEU A 89 18.40 -4.22 1.28
N HIS A 90 17.27 -4.91 1.43
CA HIS A 90 16.33 -5.23 0.36
C HIS A 90 14.90 -4.87 0.74
N ALA A 91 14.02 -4.76 -0.25
CA ALA A 91 12.62 -4.44 -0.03
C ALA A 91 11.94 -5.36 0.99
N ARG A 92 12.23 -6.67 0.95
CA ARG A 92 11.66 -7.64 1.90
C ARG A 92 11.96 -7.35 3.36
N ASP A 93 13.09 -6.70 3.63
CA ASP A 93 13.50 -6.36 5.00
C ASP A 93 12.79 -5.10 5.52
N LEU A 94 12.30 -4.28 4.60
CA LEU A 94 11.69 -3.00 4.91
C LEU A 94 10.16 -3.07 4.93
N MET A 95 9.56 -3.94 4.12
CA MET A 95 8.12 -4.01 3.92
C MET A 95 7.33 -4.45 5.15
N THR A 96 6.09 -4.02 5.21
CA THR A 96 5.07 -4.59 6.10
C THR A 96 4.31 -5.66 5.34
N ARG A 97 4.25 -6.87 5.88
CA ARG A 97 3.53 -8.00 5.28
C ARG A 97 2.05 -7.93 5.61
N SER A 98 1.26 -8.68 4.86
CA SER A 98 -0.15 -8.92 5.16
C SER A 98 -1.04 -7.68 5.14
N HIS A 99 -0.77 -6.78 4.21
CA HIS A 99 -1.68 -5.66 3.96
C HIS A 99 -3.03 -6.15 3.43
N VAL A 100 -4.09 -5.38 3.64
CA VAL A 100 -5.44 -5.71 3.22
C VAL A 100 -5.54 -5.80 1.71
N THR A 101 -6.04 -6.93 1.20
CA THR A 101 -6.27 -7.13 -0.23
C THR A 101 -7.74 -7.41 -0.50
N VAL A 102 -8.19 -7.01 -1.68
CA VAL A 102 -9.53 -7.34 -2.19
C VAL A 102 -9.40 -7.77 -3.65
N PRO A 103 -10.32 -8.64 -4.15
CA PRO A 103 -10.32 -8.99 -5.56
C PRO A 103 -10.82 -7.83 -6.43
N ALA A 104 -10.47 -7.83 -7.71
CA ALA A 104 -10.90 -6.80 -8.67
C ALA A 104 -12.43 -6.74 -8.83
N SER A 105 -13.11 -7.84 -8.56
CA SER A 105 -14.58 -7.93 -8.58
C SER A 105 -15.24 -7.38 -7.31
N ALA A 106 -14.47 -7.04 -6.28
CA ALA A 106 -15.03 -6.49 -5.05
C ALA A 106 -15.80 -5.21 -5.34
N THR A 107 -16.92 -5.05 -4.66
CA THR A 107 -17.75 -3.85 -4.76
C THR A 107 -17.23 -2.74 -3.86
N VAL A 108 -17.73 -1.53 -4.07
CA VAL A 108 -17.46 -0.39 -3.18
C VAL A 108 -17.82 -0.76 -1.73
N ALA A 109 -18.98 -1.36 -1.51
CA ALA A 109 -19.43 -1.74 -0.17
C ALA A 109 -18.47 -2.76 0.48
N GLU A 110 -18.08 -3.79 -0.24
CA GLU A 110 -17.14 -4.81 0.25
C GLU A 110 -15.78 -4.22 0.58
N THR A 111 -15.32 -3.29 -0.25
CA THR A 111 -14.03 -2.60 -0.05
C THR A 111 -14.05 -1.71 1.18
N LEU A 112 -15.13 -0.95 1.39
CA LEU A 112 -15.30 -0.12 2.59
C LEU A 112 -15.34 -0.98 3.86
N GLN A 113 -16.02 -2.13 3.81
CA GLN A 113 -16.04 -3.07 4.93
C GLN A 113 -14.64 -3.60 5.25
N ALA A 114 -13.85 -3.92 4.22
CA ALA A 114 -12.47 -4.37 4.41
C ALA A 114 -11.60 -3.29 5.05
N MET A 115 -11.74 -2.05 4.62
CA MET A 115 -11.03 -0.91 5.21
C MET A 115 -11.40 -0.70 6.68
N GLU A 116 -12.68 -0.73 6.99
CA GLU A 116 -13.17 -0.53 8.35
C GLU A 116 -12.75 -1.66 9.28
N LYS A 117 -12.94 -2.90 8.87
CA LYS A 117 -12.60 -4.08 9.64
C LYS A 117 -11.12 -4.13 10.02
N ASN A 118 -10.27 -3.75 9.09
CA ASN A 118 -8.82 -3.84 9.24
C ASN A 118 -8.17 -2.51 9.67
N ARG A 119 -8.96 -1.44 9.79
CA ARG A 119 -8.49 -0.11 10.15
C ARG A 119 -7.40 0.42 9.19
N HIS A 120 -7.57 0.13 7.91
CA HIS A 120 -6.69 0.64 6.85
C HIS A 120 -7.46 1.53 5.88
N PRO A 121 -6.92 2.73 5.57
CA PRO A 121 -7.57 3.66 4.63
C PRO A 121 -7.27 3.34 3.16
N ASP A 122 -6.54 2.28 2.90
CA ASP A 122 -6.17 1.83 1.56
C ASP A 122 -6.20 0.31 1.48
N VAL A 123 -6.44 -0.21 0.29
CA VAL A 123 -6.43 -1.65 0.00
C VAL A 123 -5.70 -1.91 -1.30
N ILE A 124 -5.10 -3.08 -1.40
CA ILE A 124 -4.45 -3.56 -2.62
C ILE A 124 -5.43 -4.47 -3.35
N VAL A 125 -5.62 -4.20 -4.63
CA VAL A 125 -6.47 -5.03 -5.49
C VAL A 125 -5.60 -6.09 -6.15
N VAL A 126 -5.97 -7.36 -5.95
CA VAL A 126 -5.25 -8.50 -6.51
C VAL A 126 -6.14 -9.30 -7.45
N ASP A 127 -5.53 -9.91 -8.46
CA ASP A 127 -6.22 -10.84 -9.34
C ASP A 127 -6.26 -12.26 -8.75
N ASP A 128 -6.80 -13.22 -9.52
CA ASP A 128 -6.92 -14.61 -9.07
C ASP A 128 -5.57 -15.30 -8.86
N ASP A 129 -4.51 -14.79 -9.47
CA ASP A 129 -3.15 -15.30 -9.32
C ASP A 129 -2.39 -14.63 -8.16
N GLY A 130 -3.02 -13.70 -7.45
CA GLY A 130 -2.41 -12.98 -6.36
C GLY A 130 -1.52 -11.81 -6.80
N ILE A 131 -1.63 -11.41 -8.06
CA ILE A 131 -0.86 -10.28 -8.60
C ILE A 131 -1.58 -8.98 -8.28
N ALA A 132 -0.85 -7.98 -7.77
CA ALA A 132 -1.39 -6.66 -7.52
C ALA A 132 -1.71 -5.96 -8.84
N VAL A 133 -2.97 -5.64 -9.06
CA VAL A 133 -3.46 -4.99 -10.29
C VAL A 133 -3.94 -3.57 -10.04
N GLY A 134 -4.09 -3.17 -8.80
CA GLY A 134 -4.56 -1.83 -8.46
C GLY A 134 -4.39 -1.50 -6.99
N LEU A 135 -4.60 -0.23 -6.71
CA LEU A 135 -4.61 0.34 -5.37
C LEU A 135 -5.87 1.20 -5.24
N VAL A 136 -6.58 1.07 -4.13
CA VAL A 136 -7.73 1.92 -3.82
C VAL A 136 -7.51 2.59 -2.48
N GLU A 137 -7.54 3.91 -2.47
CA GLU A 137 -7.52 4.70 -1.26
C GLU A 137 -8.94 5.14 -0.89
N MET A 138 -9.19 5.40 0.37
CA MET A 138 -10.47 5.90 0.85
C MET A 138 -10.93 7.13 0.05
N CYS A 139 -10.01 8.04 -0.29
CA CYS A 139 -10.33 9.23 -1.07
C CYS A 139 -10.80 8.92 -2.49
N ASP A 140 -10.38 7.81 -3.08
CA ASP A 140 -10.88 7.37 -4.40
C ASP A 140 -12.36 7.00 -4.32
N ILE A 141 -12.73 6.30 -3.25
CA ILE A 141 -14.14 5.93 -3.02
C ILE A 141 -14.99 7.14 -2.71
N ILE A 142 -14.50 8.05 -1.87
CA ILE A 142 -15.21 9.30 -1.55
C ILE A 142 -15.44 10.11 -2.83
N ALA A 143 -14.42 10.28 -3.66
CA ALA A 143 -14.55 11.00 -4.93
C ALA A 143 -15.60 10.35 -5.85
N PHE A 144 -15.61 9.03 -5.92
CA PHE A 144 -16.61 8.28 -6.66
C PHE A 144 -18.02 8.53 -6.14
N LEU A 145 -18.22 8.42 -4.83
CA LEU A 145 -19.54 8.63 -4.20
C LEU A 145 -20.04 10.07 -4.37
N VAL A 146 -19.15 11.05 -4.31
CA VAL A 146 -19.50 12.46 -4.58
C VAL A 146 -19.98 12.64 -6.02
N ARG A 147 -19.29 12.05 -6.98
CA ARG A 147 -19.69 12.11 -8.40
C ARG A 147 -21.04 11.47 -8.65
N GLU A 148 -21.35 10.40 -7.92
CA GLU A 148 -22.62 9.69 -8.03
C GLU A 148 -23.75 10.36 -7.22
N GLY A 149 -23.45 11.40 -6.45
CA GLY A 149 -24.44 12.16 -5.68
C GLY A 149 -24.89 11.46 -4.39
N GLU A 150 -24.09 10.51 -3.87
CA GLU A 150 -24.43 9.78 -2.64
C GLU A 150 -24.00 10.51 -1.36
N ILE A 151 -23.03 11.40 -1.47
CA ILE A 151 -22.58 12.28 -0.39
C ILE A 151 -22.23 13.66 -0.91
#